data_4a940e8efa0f9193af332446b4377a9d
#
_entry.id   4a940e8efa0f9193af332446b4377a9d
#
_cell.length_a   1.000
_cell.length_b   1.000
_cell.length_c   1.000
_cell.angle_alpha   90.00
_cell.angle_beta   90.00
_cell.angle_gamma   90.00
#
_symmetry.space_group_name_H-M   'P 1'
#
loop_
_entity.id
_entity.type
_entity.pdbx_description
1 polymer ?
#
loop_
_entity_poly.entity_id
_entity_poly.type
_entity_poly.pdbx_seq_one_letter_code
_entity_poly.pdbx_strand_id
1 'polypeptide(L)'
;MGLDNFIETAMKSVLKNPIVLVLRDINFSSILKQSNFIKRDVGVPPYMVILQFLYMFLINKKISSFMKYSNDSFKKDVYYRLLKNSKYNWRKLLLLTSVNLINKLSSLQKPTDTKVFIIDDTVEIKRGKYIEGSCKNLWSNKDKRVVKGLNIVSLNYSDTHTDMMLDFSMNYNKNQIIDSIDNKYHHRS
;
A
#
# COMPACT_ATOMS: atom_id res chain seq x y z
N MET A 1 -7.01 -6.18 31.91
CA MET A 1 -7.98 -6.21 30.80
C MET A 1 -7.18 -6.64 29.57
N GLY A 2 -7.31 -7.92 29.20
CA GLY A 2 -6.39 -8.55 28.27
C GLY A 2 -6.51 -8.02 26.86
N LEU A 3 -5.39 -8.08 26.11
CA LEU A 3 -5.27 -7.69 24.70
C LEU A 3 -6.36 -8.38 23.85
N ASP A 4 -6.79 -9.56 24.24
CA ASP A 4 -7.80 -10.37 23.56
C ASP A 4 -9.22 -9.75 23.66
N ASN A 5 -9.59 -9.14 24.77
CA ASN A 5 -10.88 -8.46 24.93
C ASN A 5 -10.96 -7.14 24.15
N PHE A 6 -9.83 -6.43 23.99
CA PHE A 6 -9.77 -5.22 23.17
C PHE A 6 -9.89 -5.58 21.68
N ILE A 7 -9.19 -6.64 21.26
CA ILE A 7 -9.27 -7.19 19.89
C ILE A 7 -10.71 -7.65 19.60
N GLU A 8 -11.35 -8.31 20.55
CA GLU A 8 -12.71 -8.83 20.37
C GLU A 8 -13.76 -7.72 20.29
N THR A 9 -13.63 -6.66 21.07
CA THR A 9 -14.58 -5.52 21.07
C THR A 9 -14.37 -4.63 19.84
N ALA A 10 -13.13 -4.30 19.47
CA ALA A 10 -12.80 -3.61 18.24
C ALA A 10 -13.17 -4.44 17.00
N MET A 11 -12.97 -5.76 17.04
CA MET A 11 -13.39 -6.65 15.97
C MET A 11 -14.91 -6.81 15.91
N LYS A 12 -15.68 -6.76 16.99
CA LYS A 12 -17.16 -6.86 16.92
C LYS A 12 -17.82 -5.70 16.20
N SER A 13 -17.32 -4.47 16.33
CA SER A 13 -17.78 -3.34 15.53
C SER A 13 -17.22 -3.37 14.10
N VAL A 14 -16.01 -3.89 13.93
CA VAL A 14 -15.29 -4.00 12.66
C VAL A 14 -15.71 -5.28 11.89
N LEU A 15 -16.13 -6.36 12.57
CA LEU A 15 -16.59 -7.62 11.96
C LEU A 15 -17.85 -7.47 11.10
N LYS A 16 -18.61 -6.39 11.27
CA LYS A 16 -19.70 -6.04 10.34
C LYS A 16 -19.22 -5.26 9.12
N ASN A 17 -17.93 -4.89 9.06
CA ASN A 17 -17.39 -4.18 7.92
C ASN A 17 -17.09 -5.18 6.79
N PRO A 18 -17.66 -5.00 5.59
CA PRO A 18 -17.45 -5.90 4.44
C PRO A 18 -15.99 -6.19 4.13
N ILE A 19 -15.10 -5.22 4.39
CA ILE A 19 -13.66 -5.38 4.14
C ILE A 19 -13.02 -6.41 5.05
N VAL A 20 -13.38 -6.42 6.33
CA VAL A 20 -12.84 -7.40 7.27
C VAL A 20 -13.27 -8.81 6.87
N LEU A 21 -14.50 -8.96 6.37
CA LEU A 21 -14.98 -10.23 5.84
C LEU A 21 -14.15 -10.66 4.63
N VAL A 22 -13.93 -9.76 3.67
CA VAL A 22 -13.10 -10.04 2.49
C VAL A 22 -11.66 -10.39 2.90
N LEU A 23 -11.04 -9.64 3.80
CA LEU A 23 -9.69 -9.90 4.28
C LEU A 23 -9.57 -11.25 4.99
N ARG A 24 -10.60 -11.64 5.75
CA ARG A 24 -10.68 -12.97 6.34
C ARG A 24 -10.80 -14.05 5.28
N ASP A 25 -11.64 -13.85 4.30
CA ASP A 25 -11.92 -14.82 3.24
C ASP A 25 -10.71 -15.10 2.35
N ILE A 26 -9.82 -14.12 2.14
CA ILE A 26 -8.55 -14.31 1.43
C ILE A 26 -7.41 -14.76 2.35
N ASN A 27 -7.69 -15.06 3.61
CA ASN A 27 -6.69 -15.41 4.62
C ASN A 27 -5.56 -14.38 4.74
N PHE A 28 -5.91 -13.11 4.87
CA PHE A 28 -4.98 -11.97 4.86
C PHE A 28 -3.87 -12.09 5.90
N SER A 29 -4.13 -12.73 7.04
CA SER A 29 -3.10 -13.00 8.06
C SER A 29 -1.97 -13.88 7.55
N SER A 30 -2.26 -14.88 6.72
CA SER A 30 -1.25 -15.70 6.05
C SER A 30 -0.46 -14.90 5.01
N ILE A 31 -1.14 -14.07 4.24
CA ILE A 31 -0.52 -13.16 3.26
C ILE A 31 0.46 -12.21 3.94
N LEU A 32 0.10 -11.63 5.07
CA LEU A 32 0.98 -10.77 5.86
C LEU A 32 2.25 -11.50 6.31
N LYS A 33 2.11 -12.73 6.83
CA LYS A 33 3.28 -13.56 7.21
C LYS A 33 4.19 -13.82 6.01
N GLN A 34 3.63 -14.24 4.88
CA GLN A 34 4.38 -14.52 3.65
C GLN A 34 5.09 -13.27 3.08
N SER A 35 4.54 -12.09 3.33
CA SER A 35 5.09 -10.79 2.92
C SER A 35 6.03 -10.19 3.97
N ASN A 36 6.46 -11.00 4.94
CA ASN A 36 7.38 -10.63 6.01
C ASN A 36 6.84 -9.59 7.01
N PHE A 37 5.51 -9.43 7.10
CA PHE A 37 4.87 -8.64 8.16
C PHE A 37 4.72 -9.49 9.42
N ILE A 38 5.84 -9.77 10.06
CA ILE A 38 5.92 -10.70 11.20
C ILE A 38 5.24 -10.08 12.43
N LYS A 39 4.49 -10.92 13.15
CA LYS A 39 3.96 -10.56 14.46
C LYS A 39 5.12 -10.19 15.39
N ARG A 40 5.01 -9.05 16.05
CA ARG A 40 5.95 -8.65 17.09
C ARG A 40 5.45 -9.13 18.43
N ASP A 41 6.36 -9.62 19.26
CA ASP A 41 6.03 -10.02 20.63
C ASP A 41 5.78 -8.81 21.53
N VAL A 42 6.38 -7.66 21.18
CA VAL A 42 6.21 -6.40 21.91
C VAL A 42 5.80 -5.29 20.95
N GLY A 43 4.82 -4.50 21.36
CA GLY A 43 4.32 -3.34 20.62
C GLY A 43 3.09 -3.64 19.75
N VAL A 44 2.75 -2.69 18.89
CA VAL A 44 1.56 -2.80 18.04
C VAL A 44 1.81 -3.77 16.87
N PRO A 45 0.97 -4.80 16.71
CA PRO A 45 1.10 -5.75 15.61
C PRO A 45 0.94 -5.05 14.25
N PRO A 46 1.79 -5.37 13.24
CA PRO A 46 1.71 -4.74 11.92
C PRO A 46 0.34 -4.84 11.26
N TYR A 47 -0.37 -5.95 11.41
CA TYR A 47 -1.68 -6.14 10.82
C TYR A 47 -2.73 -5.13 11.32
N MET A 48 -2.68 -4.74 12.61
CA MET A 48 -3.60 -3.74 13.16
C MET A 48 -3.38 -2.36 12.54
N VAL A 49 -2.10 -2.00 12.33
CA VAL A 49 -1.75 -0.74 11.68
C VAL A 49 -2.20 -0.74 10.22
N ILE A 50 -2.04 -1.86 9.52
CA ILE A 50 -2.50 -2.02 8.13
C ILE A 50 -4.02 -1.92 8.04
N LEU A 51 -4.76 -2.57 8.94
CA LEU A 51 -6.22 -2.45 8.98
C LEU A 51 -6.68 -1.00 9.20
N GLN A 52 -5.99 -0.25 10.05
CA GLN A 52 -6.28 1.17 10.23
C GLN A 52 -5.94 2.00 8.98
N PHE A 53 -4.87 1.67 8.24
CA PHE A 53 -4.59 2.29 6.95
C PHE A 53 -5.70 2.03 5.94
N LEU A 54 -6.15 0.80 5.81
CA LEU A 54 -7.26 0.46 4.91
C LEU A 54 -8.53 1.21 5.31
N TYR A 55 -8.83 1.28 6.59
CA TYR A 55 -9.96 2.06 7.09
C TYR A 55 -9.82 3.56 6.80
N MET A 56 -8.65 4.15 7.07
CA MET A 56 -8.39 5.57 6.73
C MET A 56 -8.55 5.86 5.23
N PHE A 57 -8.10 4.94 4.39
CA PHE A 57 -8.26 5.06 2.94
C PHE A 57 -9.74 5.12 2.54
N LEU A 58 -10.55 4.24 3.10
CA LEU A 58 -12.00 4.18 2.81
C LEU A 58 -12.76 5.42 3.23
N ILE A 59 -12.43 5.98 4.39
CA ILE A 59 -13.06 7.21 4.88
C ILE A 59 -12.38 8.47 4.33
N ASN A 60 -11.44 8.31 3.39
CA ASN A 60 -10.66 9.38 2.77
C ASN A 60 -10.01 10.33 3.80
N LYS A 61 -9.42 9.77 4.85
CA LYS A 61 -8.74 10.54 5.90
C LYS A 61 -7.23 10.33 5.87
N LYS A 62 -6.51 11.41 6.13
CA LYS A 62 -5.05 11.37 6.37
C LYS A 62 -4.76 10.91 7.80
N ILE A 63 -3.56 10.38 8.05
CA ILE A 63 -3.12 9.95 9.40
C ILE A 63 -3.34 11.07 10.43
N SER A 64 -2.96 12.31 10.12
CA SER A 64 -3.11 13.45 11.04
C SER A 64 -4.56 13.77 11.38
N SER A 65 -5.47 13.63 10.42
CA SER A 65 -6.89 13.84 10.65
C SER A 65 -7.50 12.67 11.41
N PHE A 66 -7.14 11.44 11.07
CA PHE A 66 -7.61 10.26 11.75
C PHE A 66 -7.25 10.27 13.24
N MET A 67 -6.01 10.63 13.57
CA MET A 67 -5.56 10.73 14.98
C MET A 67 -6.29 11.79 15.81
N LYS A 68 -6.82 12.84 15.19
CA LYS A 68 -7.58 13.89 15.90
C LYS A 68 -8.98 13.46 16.29
N TYR A 69 -9.56 12.54 15.53
CA TYR A 69 -10.99 12.20 15.65
C TYR A 69 -11.25 10.75 16.06
N SER A 70 -10.22 9.90 16.11
CA SER A 70 -10.35 8.50 16.52
C SER A 70 -9.65 8.26 17.84
N ASN A 71 -10.40 7.81 18.84
CA ASN A 71 -9.84 7.38 20.13
C ASN A 71 -9.04 6.09 20.01
N ASP A 72 -9.24 5.32 18.93
CA ASP A 72 -8.57 4.04 18.67
C ASP A 72 -7.30 4.18 17.83
N SER A 73 -6.87 5.42 17.52
CA SER A 73 -5.67 5.65 16.74
C SER A 73 -4.40 5.35 17.51
N PHE A 74 -3.41 4.79 16.82
CA PHE A 74 -2.06 4.67 17.36
C PHE A 74 -1.34 6.03 17.30
N LYS A 75 -0.22 6.15 18.03
CA LYS A 75 0.65 7.32 17.91
C LYS A 75 1.22 7.41 16.50
N LYS A 76 1.42 8.63 16.01
CA LYS A 76 1.87 8.95 14.64
C LYS A 76 3.11 8.16 14.21
N ASP A 77 4.07 7.99 15.10
CA ASP A 77 5.31 7.28 14.84
C ASP A 77 5.11 5.77 14.56
N VAL A 78 4.04 5.15 15.05
CA VAL A 78 3.70 3.76 14.78
C VAL A 78 3.43 3.56 13.29
N TYR A 79 2.65 4.46 12.69
CA TYR A 79 2.34 4.42 11.25
C TYR A 79 3.60 4.63 10.41
N TYR A 80 4.40 5.65 10.74
CA TYR A 80 5.62 5.93 9.98
C TYR A 80 6.70 4.85 10.14
N ARG A 81 6.82 4.23 11.31
CA ARG A 81 7.71 3.08 11.50
C ARG A 81 7.31 1.88 10.66
N LEU A 82 6.01 1.63 10.51
CA LEU A 82 5.53 0.58 9.60
C LEU A 82 5.94 0.89 8.17
N LEU A 83 5.65 2.10 7.68
CA LEU A 83 5.92 2.51 6.30
C LEU A 83 7.41 2.54 5.96
N LYS A 84 8.26 2.92 6.91
CA LYS A 84 9.73 3.02 6.71
C LYS A 84 10.48 1.70 6.88
N ASN A 85 9.81 0.64 7.30
CA ASN A 85 10.49 -0.62 7.57
C ASN A 85 10.77 -1.37 6.28
N SER A 86 12.05 -1.37 5.87
CA SER A 86 12.53 -2.04 4.65
C SER A 86 12.43 -3.57 4.67
N LYS A 87 12.18 -4.18 5.85
CA LYS A 87 11.98 -5.63 5.98
C LYS A 87 10.63 -6.10 5.44
N TYR A 88 9.64 -5.20 5.35
CA TYR A 88 8.32 -5.52 4.85
C TYR A 88 8.29 -5.52 3.33
N ASN A 89 7.85 -6.62 2.76
CA ASN A 89 7.76 -6.75 1.30
C ASN A 89 6.36 -6.31 0.80
N TRP A 90 6.21 -5.01 0.58
CA TRP A 90 4.97 -4.40 0.12
C TRP A 90 4.53 -4.89 -1.26
N ARG A 91 5.47 -5.13 -2.17
CA ARG A 91 5.16 -5.67 -3.52
C ARG A 91 4.60 -7.07 -3.42
N LYS A 92 5.21 -7.92 -2.59
CA LYS A 92 4.70 -9.28 -2.34
C LYS A 92 3.34 -9.26 -1.65
N LEU A 93 3.12 -8.32 -0.71
CA LEU A 93 1.83 -8.12 -0.07
C LEU A 93 0.75 -7.79 -1.10
N LEU A 94 1.02 -6.83 -1.99
CA LEU A 94 0.12 -6.46 -3.08
C LEU A 94 -0.18 -7.67 -3.97
N LEU A 95 0.84 -8.32 -4.50
CA LEU A 95 0.69 -9.47 -5.41
C LEU A 95 -0.15 -10.60 -4.79
N LEU A 96 0.19 -11.03 -3.58
CA LEU A 96 -0.54 -12.11 -2.93
C LEU A 96 -2.00 -11.75 -2.62
N THR A 97 -2.23 -10.50 -2.22
CA THR A 97 -3.60 -10.01 -1.97
C THR A 97 -4.41 -10.01 -3.25
N SER A 98 -3.87 -9.46 -4.34
CA SER A 98 -4.55 -9.40 -5.64
C SER A 98 -4.82 -10.79 -6.21
N VAL A 99 -3.83 -11.68 -6.18
CA VAL A 99 -4.00 -13.07 -6.66
C VAL A 99 -5.09 -13.81 -5.87
N ASN A 100 -5.11 -13.68 -4.53
CA ASN A 100 -6.13 -14.34 -3.73
C ASN A 100 -7.53 -13.75 -3.99
N LEU A 101 -7.64 -12.43 -4.21
CA LEU A 101 -8.91 -11.80 -4.58
C LEU A 101 -9.37 -12.26 -5.97
N ILE A 102 -8.49 -12.28 -6.98
CA ILE A 102 -8.80 -12.76 -8.32
C ILE A 102 -9.30 -14.22 -8.28
N ASN A 103 -8.60 -15.08 -7.53
CA ASN A 103 -9.01 -16.48 -7.37
C ASN A 103 -10.40 -16.60 -6.70
N LYS A 104 -10.70 -15.77 -5.72
CA LYS A 104 -12.03 -15.72 -5.09
C LYS A 104 -13.12 -15.28 -6.07
N LEU A 105 -12.82 -14.28 -6.87
CA LEU A 105 -13.76 -13.72 -7.85
C LEU A 105 -13.88 -14.57 -9.11
N SER A 106 -12.93 -15.48 -9.35
CA SER A 106 -12.93 -16.34 -10.54
C SER A 106 -14.20 -17.21 -10.69
N SER A 107 -14.84 -17.55 -9.58
CA SER A 107 -16.12 -18.26 -9.57
C SER A 107 -17.28 -17.44 -10.16
N LEU A 108 -17.14 -16.13 -10.25
CA LEU A 108 -18.13 -15.22 -10.83
C LEU A 108 -17.88 -14.99 -12.34
N GLN A 109 -16.71 -15.41 -12.85
CA GLN A 109 -16.30 -15.22 -14.23
C GLN A 109 -16.98 -16.25 -15.14
N LYS A 110 -17.33 -15.83 -16.35
CA LYS A 110 -17.80 -16.72 -17.40
C LYS A 110 -16.62 -17.24 -18.24
N PRO A 111 -16.68 -18.42 -18.82
CA PRO A 111 -15.64 -18.94 -19.72
C PRO A 111 -15.31 -18.01 -20.91
N THR A 112 -16.29 -17.18 -21.30
CA THR A 112 -16.16 -16.22 -22.41
C THR A 112 -15.50 -14.90 -22.02
N ASP A 113 -15.25 -14.66 -20.74
CA ASP A 113 -14.69 -13.38 -20.28
C ASP A 113 -13.22 -13.28 -20.71
N THR A 114 -12.90 -12.18 -21.36
CA THR A 114 -11.53 -11.88 -21.80
C THR A 114 -10.69 -11.47 -20.61
N LYS A 115 -9.52 -12.10 -20.45
CA LYS A 115 -8.53 -11.79 -19.41
C LYS A 115 -7.31 -11.19 -20.05
N VAL A 116 -6.88 -10.04 -19.55
CA VAL A 116 -5.74 -9.31 -20.09
C VAL A 116 -4.80 -8.85 -19.00
N PHE A 117 -3.51 -8.75 -19.33
CA PHE A 117 -2.54 -8.03 -18.52
C PHE A 117 -2.26 -6.68 -19.16
N ILE A 118 -2.28 -5.64 -18.35
CA ILE A 118 -2.07 -4.25 -18.77
C ILE A 118 -0.83 -3.74 -18.09
N ILE A 119 0.13 -3.23 -18.87
CA ILE A 119 1.27 -2.49 -18.36
C ILE A 119 0.99 -1.02 -18.65
N ASP A 120 1.00 -0.20 -17.59
CA ASP A 120 0.73 1.23 -17.68
C ASP A 120 1.79 2.02 -16.91
N ASP A 121 2.12 3.20 -17.42
CA ASP A 121 3.01 4.13 -16.73
C ASP A 121 2.24 5.37 -16.27
N THR A 122 2.46 5.74 -15.01
CA THR A 122 1.78 6.86 -14.37
C THR A 122 2.78 7.79 -13.71
N VAL A 123 2.60 9.09 -13.93
CA VAL A 123 3.41 10.13 -13.31
C VAL A 123 2.68 10.69 -12.09
N GLU A 124 3.22 10.44 -10.91
CA GLU A 124 2.74 11.03 -9.66
C GLU A 124 3.52 12.31 -9.34
N ILE A 125 2.89 13.46 -9.51
CA ILE A 125 3.52 14.78 -9.35
C ILE A 125 3.92 15.01 -7.89
N LYS A 126 5.16 15.41 -7.67
CA LYS A 126 5.70 15.73 -6.34
C LYS A 126 6.30 17.12 -6.33
N ARG A 127 5.96 17.92 -5.31
CA ARG A 127 6.39 19.32 -5.16
C ARG A 127 7.58 19.51 -4.21
N GLY A 128 7.97 18.49 -3.46
CA GLY A 128 9.09 18.57 -2.50
C GLY A 128 10.45 18.69 -3.19
N LYS A 129 11.38 19.42 -2.58
CA LYS A 129 12.74 19.62 -3.11
C LYS A 129 13.54 18.30 -3.10
N TYR A 130 13.44 17.54 -2.02
CA TYR A 130 14.19 16.30 -1.79
C TYR A 130 13.23 15.13 -1.60
N ILE A 131 12.74 14.57 -2.69
CA ILE A 131 11.90 13.38 -2.67
C ILE A 131 12.69 12.26 -3.32
N GLU A 132 12.99 11.24 -2.52
CA GLU A 132 13.71 10.04 -2.98
C GLU A 132 12.96 9.41 -4.17
N GLY A 133 13.73 9.05 -5.19
CA GLY A 133 13.19 8.45 -6.42
C GLY A 133 12.41 9.39 -7.34
N SER A 134 12.34 10.70 -7.02
CA SER A 134 11.67 11.63 -7.93
C SER A 134 12.54 11.94 -9.16
N CYS A 135 11.91 11.91 -10.33
CA CYS A 135 12.50 12.31 -11.58
C CYS A 135 12.15 13.75 -11.90
N LYS A 136 13.11 14.49 -12.46
CA LYS A 136 12.90 15.78 -13.12
C LYS A 136 12.50 15.52 -14.58
N ASN A 137 11.78 16.46 -15.17
CA ASN A 137 11.46 16.44 -16.60
C ASN A 137 10.63 15.24 -17.06
N LEU A 138 9.66 14.81 -16.25
CA LEU A 138 8.67 13.83 -16.67
C LEU A 138 7.54 14.52 -17.43
N TRP A 139 7.09 13.93 -18.54
CA TRP A 139 5.92 14.41 -19.25
C TRP A 139 4.64 13.90 -18.57
N SER A 140 3.79 14.81 -18.13
CA SER A 140 2.48 14.50 -17.61
C SER A 140 1.42 14.57 -18.71
N ASN A 141 0.88 13.42 -19.11
CA ASN A 141 -0.21 13.37 -20.09
C ASN A 141 -1.48 14.07 -19.59
N LYS A 142 -1.72 14.02 -18.28
CA LYS A 142 -2.86 14.68 -17.63
C LYS A 142 -2.75 16.20 -17.67
N ASP A 143 -1.58 16.74 -17.31
CA ASP A 143 -1.38 18.20 -17.21
C ASP A 143 -0.80 18.83 -18.48
N LYS A 144 -0.47 18.01 -19.51
CA LYS A 144 0.13 18.43 -20.78
C LYS A 144 1.38 19.30 -20.62
N ARG A 145 2.20 18.97 -19.62
CA ARG A 145 3.44 19.70 -19.32
C ARG A 145 4.51 18.81 -18.71
N VAL A 146 5.73 19.31 -18.71
CA VAL A 146 6.85 18.70 -17.98
C VAL A 146 6.70 18.96 -16.49
N VAL A 147 6.84 17.92 -15.68
CA VAL A 147 6.67 17.95 -14.23
C VAL A 147 7.79 17.22 -13.52
N LYS A 148 7.94 17.50 -12.21
CA LYS A 148 8.74 16.70 -11.30
C LYS A 148 7.83 15.69 -10.58
N GLY A 149 8.24 14.43 -10.51
CA GLY A 149 7.42 13.41 -9.88
C GLY A 149 8.06 12.04 -9.78
N LEU A 150 7.25 11.07 -9.42
CA LEU A 150 7.60 9.66 -9.47
C LEU A 150 7.03 9.07 -10.76
N ASN A 151 7.84 8.35 -11.51
CA ASN A 151 7.36 7.56 -12.64
C ASN A 151 7.14 6.13 -12.16
N ILE A 152 5.89 5.69 -12.15
CA ILE A 152 5.46 4.40 -11.62
C ILE A 152 4.95 3.57 -12.80
N VAL A 153 5.59 2.44 -13.05
CA VAL A 153 5.10 1.43 -13.99
C VAL A 153 4.33 0.39 -13.21
N SER A 154 3.10 0.15 -13.59
CA SER A 154 2.21 -0.83 -12.97
C SER A 154 1.91 -2.00 -13.90
N LEU A 155 1.82 -3.20 -13.33
CA LEU A 155 1.27 -4.39 -13.96
C LEU A 155 -0.11 -4.64 -13.38
N ASN A 156 -1.13 -4.60 -14.21
CA ASN A 156 -2.50 -4.80 -13.83
C ASN A 156 -3.06 -6.04 -14.51
N TYR A 157 -3.96 -6.72 -13.84
CA TYR A 157 -4.85 -7.75 -14.39
C TYR A 157 -6.22 -7.13 -14.59
N SER A 158 -6.82 -7.34 -15.73
CA SER A 158 -8.18 -6.94 -16.00
C SER A 158 -8.97 -8.09 -16.62
N ASP A 159 -10.20 -8.23 -16.19
CA ASP A 159 -11.23 -9.01 -16.82
C ASP A 159 -12.49 -8.17 -16.97
N THR A 160 -13.58 -8.75 -17.48
CA THR A 160 -14.82 -8.00 -17.71
C THR A 160 -15.42 -7.38 -16.45
N HIS A 161 -15.02 -7.85 -15.27
CA HIS A 161 -15.64 -7.49 -13.99
C HIS A 161 -14.65 -6.92 -12.96
N THR A 162 -13.35 -7.11 -13.16
CA THR A 162 -12.35 -6.84 -12.15
C THR A 162 -11.09 -6.22 -12.73
N ASP A 163 -10.61 -5.14 -12.13
CA ASP A 163 -9.33 -4.54 -12.40
C ASP A 163 -8.48 -4.57 -11.13
N MET A 164 -7.31 -5.24 -11.21
CA MET A 164 -6.45 -5.45 -10.06
C MET A 164 -5.00 -5.14 -10.38
N MET A 165 -4.38 -4.26 -9.61
CA MET A 165 -2.92 -4.08 -9.67
C MET A 165 -2.23 -5.30 -9.04
N LEU A 166 -1.33 -5.92 -9.80
CA LEU A 166 -0.54 -7.08 -9.36
C LEU A 166 0.83 -6.67 -8.83
N ASP A 167 1.46 -5.72 -9.51
CA ASP A 167 2.81 -5.27 -9.16
C ASP A 167 3.04 -3.83 -9.65
N PHE A 168 4.07 -3.21 -9.10
CA PHE A 168 4.52 -1.90 -9.55
C PHE A 168 6.03 -1.77 -9.43
N SER A 169 6.60 -0.91 -10.24
CA SER A 169 8.01 -0.53 -10.18
C SER A 169 8.14 0.97 -10.32
N MET A 170 9.11 1.54 -9.63
CA MET A 170 9.48 2.94 -9.84
C MET A 170 10.59 3.00 -10.88
N ASN A 171 10.37 3.78 -11.92
CA ASN A 171 11.39 4.02 -12.93
C ASN A 171 12.25 5.21 -12.48
N TYR A 172 13.51 4.92 -12.14
CA TYR A 172 14.48 5.92 -11.74
C TYR A 172 15.38 6.30 -12.92
N ASN A 173 15.62 7.57 -13.12
CA ASN A 173 16.71 7.98 -13.99
C ASN A 173 18.04 7.69 -13.27
N LYS A 174 18.96 6.96 -13.94
CA LYS A 174 20.26 6.55 -13.36
C LYS A 174 21.04 7.71 -12.74
N ASN A 175 20.99 8.89 -13.37
CA ASN A 175 21.67 10.10 -12.88
C ASN A 175 21.08 10.68 -11.57
N GLN A 176 19.86 10.30 -11.19
CA GLN A 176 19.20 10.79 -9.98
C GLN A 176 19.44 9.89 -8.76
N ILE A 177 19.78 8.62 -8.98
CA ILE A 177 20.22 7.73 -7.90
C ILE A 177 21.55 8.22 -7.33
N ILE A 178 22.46 8.72 -8.20
CA ILE A 178 23.75 9.28 -7.82
C ILE A 178 23.55 10.55 -6.98
N ASP A 179 22.67 11.48 -7.40
CA ASP A 179 22.35 12.68 -6.62
C ASP A 179 21.78 12.41 -5.24
N SER A 180 21.01 11.32 -5.08
CA SER A 180 20.45 10.95 -3.78
C SER A 180 21.46 10.30 -2.85
N ILE A 181 22.48 9.64 -3.41
CA ILE A 181 23.58 9.04 -2.66
C ILE A 181 24.55 10.14 -2.22
N ASP A 182 24.94 11.03 -3.10
CA ASP A 182 25.86 12.15 -2.79
C ASP A 182 25.28 13.10 -1.74
N ASN A 183 23.97 13.42 -1.82
CA ASN A 183 23.30 14.25 -0.82
C ASN A 183 23.18 13.58 0.57
N LYS A 184 23.20 12.25 0.66
CA LYS A 184 23.24 11.53 1.93
C LYS A 184 24.59 11.64 2.63
N TYR A 185 25.67 11.81 1.88
CA TYR A 185 27.04 11.93 2.42
C TYR A 185 27.41 13.36 2.80
N HIS A 186 26.85 14.37 2.12
CA HIS A 186 27.15 15.79 2.41
C HIS A 186 26.42 16.35 3.63
N HIS A 187 25.41 15.67 4.18
CA HIS A 187 24.73 16.09 5.42
C HIS A 187 25.30 15.46 6.71
N ARG A 188 26.44 14.77 6.64
CA ARG A 188 27.12 14.15 7.79
C ARG A 188 28.54 14.73 8.07
N SER A 189 28.88 15.83 7.46
CA SER A 189 30.11 16.59 7.80
C SER A 189 29.77 17.87 8.54
#